data_8bd0e6b947d0a454f6599bf50a91763e
#
_entry.id   8bd0e6b947d0a454f6599bf50a91763e
#
_cell.length_a   1.000
_cell.length_b   1.000
_cell.length_c   1.000
_cell.angle_alpha   90.00
_cell.angle_beta   90.00
_cell.angle_gamma   90.00
#
_symmetry.space_group_name_H-M   'P 1'
#
loop_
_entity.id
_entity.type
_entity.pdbx_description
1 polymer ?
#
loop_
_entity_poly.entity_id
_entity_poly.type
_entity_poly.pdbx_seq_one_letter_code
_entity_poly.pdbx_strand_id
1 'polypeptide(L)'
;MKKSARPYICTFIIALCTSCSVSKFIPEDKYLLDEVRIVSETKEVKPSLFNSYIRQNPNAKWFNLVKIPMRTYCVSGVDSTKWINRFFRKIGDAPVIYDESVALKSQEEIEKAVRNMGYMGATVHLD
;
A
#
# COMPACT_ATOMS: atom_id res chain seq x y z
N MET A 1 -24.17 43.31 -3.82
CA MET A 1 -24.49 42.01 -3.17
C MET A 1 -23.44 40.98 -3.62
N LYS A 2 -22.41 40.72 -2.80
CA LYS A 2 -21.41 39.64 -3.07
C LYS A 2 -22.05 38.31 -2.68
N LYS A 3 -22.55 37.57 -3.67
CA LYS A 3 -22.99 36.17 -3.44
C LYS A 3 -21.80 35.36 -2.95
N SER A 4 -21.90 34.83 -1.75
CA SER A 4 -20.86 34.01 -1.14
C SER A 4 -20.58 32.78 -2.00
N ALA A 5 -19.43 32.74 -2.68
CA ALA A 5 -18.98 31.58 -3.44
C ALA A 5 -18.51 30.41 -2.55
N ARG A 6 -18.41 30.64 -1.23
CA ARG A 6 -17.91 29.67 -0.24
C ARG A 6 -18.65 28.32 -0.24
N PRO A 7 -20.02 28.25 -0.25
CA PRO A 7 -20.68 26.97 -0.23
C PRO A 7 -20.44 26.16 -1.52
N TYR A 8 -20.34 26.79 -2.67
CA TYR A 8 -20.09 26.11 -3.95
C TYR A 8 -18.69 25.52 -4.05
N ILE A 9 -17.69 26.19 -3.45
CA ILE A 9 -16.31 25.69 -3.40
C ILE A 9 -16.24 24.44 -2.52
N CYS A 10 -16.90 24.44 -1.35
CA CYS A 10 -16.94 23.27 -0.48
C CYS A 10 -17.64 22.08 -1.16
N THR A 11 -18.76 22.30 -1.84
CA THR A 11 -19.49 21.25 -2.56
C THR A 11 -18.65 20.69 -3.72
N PHE A 12 -17.91 21.53 -4.42
CA PHE A 12 -17.02 21.10 -5.50
C PHE A 12 -15.84 20.26 -4.99
N ILE A 13 -15.24 20.65 -3.86
CA ILE A 13 -14.15 19.89 -3.22
C ILE A 13 -14.64 18.51 -2.74
N ILE A 14 -15.83 18.44 -2.15
CA ILE A 14 -16.43 17.17 -1.71
C ILE A 14 -16.70 16.25 -2.92
N ALA A 15 -17.22 16.78 -4.02
CA ALA A 15 -17.47 16.01 -5.24
C ALA A 15 -16.18 15.45 -5.87
N LEU A 16 -15.05 16.16 -5.77
CA LEU A 16 -13.74 15.66 -6.22
C LEU A 16 -13.22 14.52 -5.36
N CYS A 17 -13.54 14.47 -4.08
CA CYS A 17 -13.06 13.42 -3.17
C CYS A 17 -13.73 12.05 -3.41
N THR A 18 -14.91 12.00 -4.02
CA THR A 18 -15.66 10.74 -4.23
C THR A 18 -15.30 10.01 -5.52
N SER A 19 -14.53 10.62 -6.42
CA SER A 19 -14.31 10.11 -7.79
C SER A 19 -13.15 9.13 -7.94
N CYS A 20 -12.33 8.87 -6.91
CA CYS A 20 -11.16 8.00 -7.02
C CYS A 20 -11.47 6.57 -6.57
N SER A 21 -11.78 5.69 -7.52
CA SER A 21 -11.90 4.26 -7.26
C SER A 21 -10.59 3.54 -7.58
N VAL A 22 -9.92 3.02 -6.55
CA VAL A 22 -8.72 2.17 -6.67
C VAL A 22 -9.07 0.84 -7.33
N SER A 23 -10.32 0.38 -7.18
CA SER A 23 -10.81 -0.89 -7.71
C SER A 23 -10.65 -1.04 -9.23
N LYS A 24 -10.59 0.05 -9.99
CA LYS A 24 -10.36 0.01 -11.44
C LYS A 24 -9.00 -0.56 -11.85
N PHE A 25 -8.04 -0.54 -10.94
CA PHE A 25 -6.66 -0.98 -11.20
C PHE A 25 -6.33 -2.32 -10.53
N ILE A 26 -7.28 -2.87 -9.79
CA ILE A 26 -7.14 -4.16 -9.11
C ILE A 26 -8.04 -5.15 -9.84
N PRO A 27 -7.52 -6.29 -10.34
CA PRO A 27 -8.34 -7.37 -10.88
C PRO A 27 -9.36 -7.87 -9.84
N GLU A 28 -10.50 -8.37 -10.29
CA GLU A 28 -11.60 -8.80 -9.42
C GLU A 28 -11.19 -9.89 -8.40
N ASP A 29 -10.20 -10.72 -8.78
CA ASP A 29 -9.70 -11.84 -7.93
C ASP A 29 -8.45 -11.47 -7.13
N LYS A 30 -8.07 -10.19 -7.05
CA LYS A 30 -6.84 -9.74 -6.38
C LYS A 30 -7.13 -8.76 -5.27
N TYR A 31 -6.27 -8.76 -4.26
CA TYR A 31 -6.35 -7.86 -3.10
C TYR A 31 -5.22 -6.84 -3.13
N LEU A 32 -5.54 -5.62 -2.68
CA LEU A 32 -4.53 -4.58 -2.48
C LEU A 32 -3.73 -4.88 -1.22
N LEU A 33 -2.41 -4.83 -1.32
CA LEU A 33 -1.55 -4.90 -0.14
C LEU A 33 -1.60 -3.57 0.62
N ASP A 34 -2.33 -3.53 1.72
CA ASP A 34 -2.49 -2.30 2.50
C ASP A 34 -1.36 -2.07 3.49
N GLU A 35 -1.01 -3.09 4.26
CA GLU A 35 0.02 -3.04 5.29
C GLU A 35 0.68 -4.40 5.46
N VAL A 36 1.98 -4.40 5.77
CA VAL A 36 2.70 -5.58 6.24
C VAL A 36 3.20 -5.28 7.64
N ARG A 37 2.90 -6.15 8.58
CA ARG A 37 3.32 -6.01 9.97
C ARG A 37 3.94 -7.30 10.47
N ILE A 38 5.14 -7.22 11.01
CA ILE A 38 5.77 -8.32 11.71
C ILE A 38 5.46 -8.16 13.20
N VAL A 39 4.89 -9.18 13.80
CA VAL A 39 4.60 -9.25 15.23
C VAL A 39 5.44 -10.36 15.83
N SER A 40 6.04 -10.12 16.99
CA SER A 40 6.74 -11.14 17.76
C SER A 40 5.98 -11.40 19.06
N GLU A 41 5.75 -12.65 19.39
CA GLU A 41 5.15 -13.05 20.66
C GLU A 41 6.10 -12.85 21.83
N THR A 42 7.42 -12.85 21.57
CA THR A 42 8.45 -12.66 22.58
C THR A 42 9.07 -11.28 22.51
N LYS A 43 9.43 -10.71 23.67
CA LYS A 43 10.12 -9.41 23.74
C LYS A 43 11.60 -9.47 23.34
N GLU A 44 12.17 -10.67 23.29
CA GLU A 44 13.59 -10.89 23.00
C GLU A 44 13.91 -10.65 21.53
N VAL A 45 12.97 -10.95 20.65
CA VAL A 45 13.12 -10.80 19.20
C VAL A 45 12.44 -9.51 18.75
N LYS A 46 13.24 -8.56 18.26
CA LYS A 46 12.72 -7.28 17.75
C LYS A 46 12.23 -7.44 16.29
N PRO A 47 10.93 -7.25 16.01
CA PRO A 47 10.38 -7.39 14.67
C PRO A 47 11.06 -6.53 13.61
N SER A 48 11.57 -5.35 14.01
CA SER A 48 12.23 -4.41 13.09
C SER A 48 13.48 -4.97 12.41
N LEU A 49 14.12 -5.98 12.99
CA LEU A 49 15.30 -6.64 12.41
C LEU A 49 14.96 -7.39 11.10
N PHE A 50 13.71 -7.76 10.92
CA PHE A 50 13.26 -8.58 9.82
C PHE A 50 12.60 -7.79 8.68
N ASN A 51 12.51 -6.48 8.79
CA ASN A 51 11.91 -5.64 7.74
C ASN A 51 12.63 -5.79 6.38
N SER A 52 13.93 -6.07 6.38
CA SER A 52 14.71 -6.28 5.16
C SER A 52 14.39 -7.59 4.42
N TYR A 53 13.75 -8.54 5.09
CA TYR A 53 13.34 -9.82 4.52
C TYR A 53 11.94 -9.76 3.91
N ILE A 54 11.20 -8.67 4.12
CA ILE A 54 9.91 -8.45 3.47
C ILE A 54 10.15 -8.17 1.99
N ARG A 55 9.67 -9.08 1.14
CA ARG A 55 9.83 -9.01 -0.31
C ARG A 55 8.81 -8.11 -1.00
N GLN A 56 7.67 -7.89 -0.36
CA GLN A 56 6.59 -7.10 -0.92
C GLN A 56 6.20 -6.00 0.05
N ASN A 57 6.51 -4.75 -0.32
CA ASN A 57 6.19 -3.59 0.49
C ASN A 57 4.90 -2.92 0.00
N PRO A 58 4.00 -2.52 0.91
CA PRO A 58 2.79 -1.78 0.55
C PRO A 58 3.14 -0.38 0.03
N ASN A 59 2.18 0.25 -0.67
CA ASN A 59 2.32 1.64 -1.10
C ASN A 59 2.58 2.58 0.08
N ALA A 60 3.48 3.54 -0.11
CA ALA A 60 3.84 4.51 0.90
C ALA A 60 2.63 5.34 1.39
N LYS A 61 2.53 5.51 2.70
CA LYS A 61 1.53 6.37 3.34
C LYS A 61 2.20 7.69 3.77
N TRP A 62 1.62 8.83 3.37
CA TRP A 62 2.05 10.13 3.87
C TRP A 62 1.49 10.34 5.28
N PHE A 63 2.37 10.69 6.22
CA PHE A 63 2.03 10.86 7.64
C PHE A 63 1.31 9.65 8.26
N ASN A 64 1.55 8.43 7.73
CA ASN A 64 0.87 7.18 8.13
C ASN A 64 -0.67 7.20 8.00
N LEU A 65 -1.24 8.18 7.32
CA LEU A 65 -2.70 8.35 7.22
C LEU A 65 -3.24 8.06 5.83
N VAL A 66 -2.61 8.60 4.79
CA VAL A 66 -3.18 8.58 3.44
C VAL A 66 -2.15 8.13 2.41
N LYS A 67 -2.53 7.19 1.54
CA LYS A 67 -1.72 6.75 0.39
C LYS A 67 -1.87 7.74 -0.78
N ILE A 68 -1.32 8.96 -0.61
CA ILE A 68 -1.43 10.03 -1.61
C ILE A 68 -0.80 9.62 -2.95
N PRO A 69 0.43 9.06 -3.02
CA PRO A 69 1.02 8.66 -4.29
C PRO A 69 0.16 7.64 -5.05
N MET A 70 -0.38 6.63 -4.36
CA MET A 70 -1.29 5.65 -4.97
C MET A 70 -2.58 6.31 -5.44
N ARG A 71 -3.19 7.22 -4.65
CA ARG A 71 -4.39 7.95 -5.06
C ARG A 71 -4.13 8.81 -6.29
N THR A 72 -2.99 9.48 -6.38
CA THR A 72 -2.57 10.26 -7.54
C THR A 72 -2.50 9.39 -8.80
N TYR A 73 -1.94 8.18 -8.68
CA TYR A 73 -1.95 7.20 -9.77
C TYR A 73 -3.39 6.82 -10.18
N CYS A 74 -4.27 6.58 -9.22
CA CYS A 74 -5.66 6.18 -9.47
C CYS A 74 -6.53 7.29 -10.08
N VAL A 75 -6.15 8.57 -9.95
CA VAL A 75 -6.79 9.70 -10.66
C VAL A 75 -6.53 9.60 -12.16
N SER A 76 -5.41 8.99 -12.58
CA SER A 76 -5.20 8.69 -13.98
C SER A 76 -6.30 7.71 -14.47
N GLY A 77 -6.89 7.99 -15.61
CA GLY A 77 -7.84 7.05 -16.24
C GLY A 77 -7.15 5.73 -16.61
N VAL A 78 -7.93 4.69 -16.87
CA VAL A 78 -7.43 3.39 -17.36
C VAL A 78 -6.69 3.56 -18.70
N ASP A 79 -7.11 4.51 -19.51
CA ASP A 79 -6.49 4.83 -20.79
C ASP A 79 -5.12 5.52 -20.62
N SER A 80 -4.04 4.79 -20.96
CA SER A 80 -2.66 5.26 -20.86
C SER A 80 -2.22 6.16 -22.02
N THR A 81 -3.05 6.34 -23.06
CA THR A 81 -2.67 7.11 -24.26
C THR A 81 -2.68 8.61 -24.02
N LYS A 82 -3.54 9.09 -23.11
CA LYS A 82 -3.68 10.50 -22.79
C LYS A 82 -2.46 11.01 -22.01
N TRP A 83 -1.90 12.16 -22.42
CA TRP A 83 -0.72 12.76 -21.81
C TRP A 83 -0.92 13.07 -20.31
N ILE A 84 -2.13 13.50 -19.93
CA ILE A 84 -2.51 13.79 -18.52
C ILE A 84 -2.44 12.52 -17.68
N ASN A 85 -2.92 11.37 -18.18
CA ASN A 85 -2.88 10.10 -17.48
C ASN A 85 -1.44 9.61 -17.31
N ARG A 86 -0.59 9.80 -18.33
CA ARG A 86 0.85 9.51 -18.23
C ARG A 86 1.55 10.36 -17.17
N PHE A 87 1.17 11.64 -17.07
CA PHE A 87 1.71 12.53 -16.05
C PHE A 87 1.37 12.04 -14.63
N PHE A 88 0.09 11.74 -14.35
CA PHE A 88 -0.32 11.24 -13.03
C PHE A 88 0.27 9.88 -12.70
N ARG A 89 0.45 8.99 -13.68
CA ARG A 89 1.14 7.71 -13.47
C ARG A 89 2.63 7.87 -13.20
N LYS A 90 3.26 8.91 -13.72
CA LYS A 90 4.68 9.17 -13.49
C LYS A 90 4.97 9.69 -12.07
N ILE A 91 4.07 10.48 -11.50
CA ILE A 91 4.21 11.03 -10.14
C ILE A 91 3.52 10.19 -9.06
N GLY A 92 2.65 9.28 -9.44
CA GLY A 92 1.94 8.39 -8.53
C GLY A 92 2.55 7.00 -8.49
N ASP A 93 2.24 6.25 -7.46
CA ASP A 93 2.63 4.85 -7.29
C ASP A 93 1.50 3.92 -7.70
N ALA A 94 1.81 2.93 -8.54
CA ALA A 94 0.85 1.89 -8.89
C ALA A 94 0.40 1.12 -7.63
N PRO A 95 -0.89 0.71 -7.55
CA PRO A 95 -1.35 -0.12 -6.45
C PRO A 95 -0.54 -1.41 -6.35
N VAL A 96 -0.04 -1.72 -5.17
CA VAL A 96 0.65 -2.98 -4.91
C VAL A 96 -0.40 -4.05 -4.62
N ILE A 97 -0.44 -5.05 -5.48
CA ILE A 97 -1.36 -6.19 -5.37
C ILE A 97 -0.70 -7.26 -4.50
N TYR A 98 -1.43 -7.82 -3.54
CA TYR A 98 -0.95 -8.91 -2.71
C TYR A 98 -0.64 -10.14 -3.56
N ASP A 99 0.55 -10.71 -3.38
CA ASP A 99 0.99 -11.95 -3.99
C ASP A 99 1.42 -12.93 -2.89
N GLU A 100 0.62 -13.97 -2.72
CA GLU A 100 0.85 -15.00 -1.71
C GLU A 100 2.20 -15.69 -1.86
N SER A 101 2.63 -15.93 -3.09
CA SER A 101 3.91 -16.60 -3.36
C SER A 101 5.11 -15.77 -2.87
N VAL A 102 5.00 -14.44 -2.95
CA VAL A 102 6.02 -13.51 -2.45
C VAL A 102 5.96 -13.39 -0.93
N ALA A 103 4.76 -13.42 -0.35
CA ALA A 103 4.56 -13.44 1.10
C ALA A 103 5.17 -14.69 1.74
N LEU A 104 4.92 -15.88 1.16
CA LEU A 104 5.50 -17.15 1.60
C LEU A 104 7.03 -17.16 1.56
N LYS A 105 7.63 -16.56 0.53
CA LYS A 105 9.10 -16.41 0.48
C LYS A 105 9.62 -15.52 1.60
N SER A 106 8.91 -14.42 1.91
CA SER A 106 9.28 -13.55 3.03
C SER A 106 9.19 -14.30 4.36
N GLN A 107 8.15 -15.09 4.56
CA GLN A 107 7.97 -15.96 5.73
C GLN A 107 9.16 -16.92 5.89
N GLU A 108 9.52 -17.64 4.84
CA GLU A 108 10.64 -18.60 4.85
C GLU A 108 11.98 -17.91 5.18
N GLU A 109 12.23 -16.75 4.61
CA GLU A 109 13.46 -15.99 4.86
C GLU A 109 13.53 -15.46 6.30
N ILE A 110 12.41 -14.95 6.83
CA ILE A 110 12.33 -14.52 8.22
C ILE A 110 12.56 -15.70 9.16
N GLU A 111 11.94 -16.86 8.89
CA GLU A 111 12.12 -18.06 9.71
C GLU A 111 13.58 -18.53 9.71
N LYS A 112 14.24 -18.55 8.56
CA LYS A 112 15.68 -18.85 8.46
C LYS A 112 16.53 -17.84 9.25
N ALA A 113 16.21 -16.55 9.14
CA ALA A 113 16.94 -15.51 9.87
C ALA A 113 16.80 -15.65 11.38
N VAL A 114 15.60 -15.92 11.88
CA VAL A 114 15.34 -16.15 13.31
C VAL A 114 16.08 -17.37 13.82
N ARG A 115 16.08 -18.47 13.08
CA ARG A 115 16.82 -19.70 13.42
C ARG A 115 18.33 -19.45 13.46
N ASN A 116 18.87 -18.68 12.49
CA ASN A 116 20.29 -18.31 12.48
C ASN A 116 20.70 -17.41 13.66
N MET A 117 19.76 -16.72 14.29
CA MET A 117 19.97 -15.97 15.52
C MET A 117 19.97 -16.87 16.78
N GLY A 118 19.76 -18.16 16.63
CA GLY A 118 19.78 -19.16 17.70
C GLY A 118 18.42 -19.64 18.19
N TYR A 119 17.32 -19.09 17.64
CA TYR A 119 15.95 -19.50 18.02
C TYR A 119 15.49 -20.69 17.19
N MET A 120 16.06 -21.86 17.45
CA MET A 120 15.89 -23.07 16.64
C MET A 120 14.44 -23.58 16.55
N GLY A 121 13.61 -23.28 17.55
CA GLY A 121 12.19 -23.65 17.60
C GLY A 121 11.23 -22.59 17.09
N ALA A 122 11.74 -21.50 16.52
CA ALA A 122 10.88 -20.42 16.01
C ALA A 122 10.13 -20.86 14.74
N THR A 123 8.87 -20.48 14.70
CA THR A 123 7.99 -20.64 13.53
C THR A 123 7.44 -19.26 13.15
N VAL A 124 7.23 -19.03 11.88
CA VAL A 124 6.62 -17.80 11.35
C VAL A 124 5.34 -18.19 10.62
N HIS A 125 4.26 -17.48 10.88
CA HIS A 125 2.97 -17.70 10.24
C HIS A 125 2.53 -16.44 9.49
N LEU A 126 1.79 -16.62 8.41
CA LEU A 126 1.06 -15.59 7.70
C LEU A 126 -0.40 -15.61 8.16
N ASP A 127 -0.92 -14.45 8.53
CA ASP A 127 -2.33 -14.23 8.92
C ASP A 127 -3.04 -13.38 7.88
#